data_d38424c164779ecf9e3caedea5d2c1a6
#
_entry.id   d38424c164779ecf9e3caedea5d2c1a6
#
_cell.length_a   1.000
_cell.length_b   1.000
_cell.length_c   1.000
_cell.angle_alpha   90.00
_cell.angle_beta   90.00
_cell.angle_gamma   90.00
#
_symmetry.space_group_name_H-M   'P 1'
#
loop_
_entity.id
_entity.type
_entity.pdbx_description
1 polymer ?
#
loop_
_entity_poly.entity_id
_entity_poly.type
_entity_poly.pdbx_seq_one_letter_code
_entity_poly.pdbx_strand_id
1 'polypeptide(L)'
;MATPIFDGLTIVEEAADAAGWRARVRVERSSRAFAGHFDGQPILPGVAWLLVVRHALRELGFALQSLPSVRFRHAVGPGDLLEVSAARPDGDGQCRFEVKIGRVLAVSGVARGGRLG
;
A
#
# COMPACT_ATOMS: atom_id res chain seq x y z
N MET A 1 -5.20 13.94 10.27
CA MET A 1 -3.75 14.17 10.43
C MET A 1 -2.98 13.23 9.50
N ALA A 2 -2.00 13.75 8.78
CA ALA A 2 -1.23 12.94 7.85
C ALA A 2 -0.25 12.04 8.60
N THR A 3 -0.14 10.78 8.18
CA THR A 3 0.73 9.79 8.81
C THR A 3 1.72 9.26 7.78
N PRO A 4 3.02 9.49 7.95
CA PRO A 4 4.01 8.93 7.05
C PRO A 4 4.14 7.42 7.28
N ILE A 5 4.13 6.65 6.18
CA ILE A 5 4.36 5.19 6.21
C ILE A 5 5.80 4.89 5.83
N PHE A 6 6.29 5.58 4.83
CA PHE A 6 7.59 5.37 4.22
C PHE A 6 8.10 6.72 3.75
N ASP A 7 9.40 6.84 3.50
CA ASP A 7 9.94 8.08 2.97
C ASP A 7 9.23 8.45 1.66
N GLY A 8 8.44 9.51 1.71
CA GLY A 8 7.68 9.98 0.56
C GLY A 8 6.29 9.38 0.40
N LEU A 9 5.84 8.52 1.30
CA LEU A 9 4.47 8.02 1.31
C LEU A 9 3.75 8.49 2.55
N THR A 10 2.70 9.27 2.38
CA THR A 10 1.97 9.87 3.49
C THR A 10 0.49 9.50 3.40
N ILE A 11 -0.03 8.90 4.46
CA ILE A 11 -1.47 8.65 4.57
C ILE A 11 -2.16 9.99 4.85
N VAL A 12 -3.04 10.39 3.97
CA VAL A 12 -3.82 11.63 4.10
C VAL A 12 -5.07 11.39 4.91
N GLU A 13 -5.71 10.24 4.68
CA GLU A 13 -6.87 9.79 5.46
C GLU A 13 -6.94 8.28 5.42
N GLU A 14 -7.49 7.67 6.47
CA GLU A 14 -7.68 6.23 6.52
C GLU A 14 -8.89 5.89 7.38
N ALA A 15 -9.45 4.71 7.12
CA ALA A 15 -10.57 4.16 7.88
C ALA A 15 -10.50 2.63 7.86
N ALA A 16 -10.89 2.01 8.95
CA ALA A 16 -11.00 0.56 9.06
C ALA A 16 -12.38 0.20 9.58
N ASP A 17 -12.97 -0.83 9.01
CA ASP A 17 -14.30 -1.34 9.41
C ASP A 17 -14.35 -2.85 9.20
N ALA A 18 -15.56 -3.43 9.27
CA ALA A 18 -15.74 -4.87 9.10
C ALA A 18 -15.30 -5.37 7.73
N ALA A 19 -15.35 -4.54 6.69
CA ALA A 19 -14.96 -4.91 5.33
C ALA A 19 -13.44 -4.90 5.15
N GLY A 20 -12.73 -4.04 5.87
CA GLY A 20 -11.30 -3.93 5.76
C GLY A 20 -10.79 -2.53 6.04
N TRP A 21 -9.65 -2.21 5.45
CA TRP A 21 -8.98 -0.93 5.61
C TRP A 21 -8.95 -0.20 4.27
N ARG A 22 -9.15 1.11 4.32
CA ARG A 22 -9.06 1.98 3.15
C ARG A 22 -8.29 3.22 3.50
N ALA A 23 -7.53 3.72 2.55
CA ALA A 23 -6.76 4.94 2.76
C ALA A 23 -6.53 5.70 1.46
N ARG A 24 -6.27 6.99 1.63
CA ARG A 24 -5.70 7.82 0.57
C ARG A 24 -4.26 8.10 0.95
N VAL A 25 -3.36 7.82 0.03
CA VAL A 25 -1.92 7.92 0.25
C VAL A 25 -1.32 8.83 -0.80
N ARG A 26 -0.61 9.86 -0.36
CA ARG A 26 0.09 10.78 -1.26
C ARG A 26 1.50 10.31 -1.48
N VAL A 27 1.92 10.32 -2.74
CA VAL A 27 3.31 10.08 -3.12
C VAL A 27 3.99 11.43 -3.23
N GLU A 28 4.89 11.73 -2.29
CA GLU A 28 5.56 13.03 -2.26
C GLU A 28 6.58 13.15 -3.39
N ARG A 29 6.62 14.34 -4.03
CA ARG A 29 7.51 14.58 -5.16
C ARG A 29 8.98 14.56 -4.78
N SER A 30 9.29 14.91 -3.54
CA SER A 30 10.66 14.97 -3.04
C SER A 30 11.13 13.67 -2.41
N SER A 31 10.39 12.58 -2.58
CA SER A 31 10.70 11.30 -1.94
C SER A 31 12.06 10.76 -2.37
N ARG A 32 12.84 10.31 -1.39
CA ARG A 32 14.09 9.57 -1.66
C ARG A 32 13.83 8.20 -2.26
N ALA A 33 12.60 7.70 -2.15
CA ALA A 33 12.23 6.43 -2.76
C ALA A 33 12.48 6.41 -4.27
N PHE A 34 12.54 7.57 -4.90
CA PHE A 34 12.81 7.69 -6.33
C PHE A 34 14.27 7.93 -6.65
N ALA A 35 15.12 8.18 -5.66
CA ALA A 35 16.52 8.47 -5.88
C ALA A 35 17.25 7.24 -6.43
N GLY A 36 17.97 7.40 -7.54
CA GLY A 36 18.73 6.32 -8.15
C GLY A 36 17.90 5.30 -8.92
N HIS A 37 16.58 5.50 -9.02
CA HIS A 37 15.72 4.63 -9.80
C HIS A 37 15.41 5.26 -11.15
N PHE A 38 15.75 4.57 -12.22
CA PHE A 38 15.37 4.88 -13.60
C PHE A 38 15.54 6.35 -14.00
N ASP A 39 16.64 6.67 -14.66
CA ASP A 39 16.87 8.00 -15.20
C ASP A 39 15.64 8.50 -15.98
N GLY A 40 15.10 9.64 -15.55
CA GLY A 40 13.97 10.28 -16.20
C GLY A 40 12.61 9.63 -16.01
N GLN A 41 12.54 8.51 -15.28
CA GLN A 41 11.27 7.82 -15.01
C GLN A 41 11.22 7.34 -13.57
N PRO A 42 10.98 8.24 -12.62
CA PRO A 42 10.88 7.84 -11.23
C PRO A 42 9.63 6.96 -11.00
N ILE A 43 9.86 5.74 -10.53
CA ILE A 43 8.81 4.76 -10.23
C ILE A 43 8.98 4.33 -8.78
N LEU A 44 7.86 4.25 -8.07
CA LEU A 44 7.87 3.81 -6.69
C LEU A 44 8.37 2.37 -6.59
N PRO A 45 9.42 2.08 -5.80
CA PRO A 45 9.98 0.73 -5.71
C PRO A 45 9.03 -0.24 -5.01
N GLY A 46 9.14 -1.52 -5.37
CA GLY A 46 8.28 -2.57 -4.83
C GLY A 46 8.31 -2.69 -3.32
N VAL A 47 9.44 -2.37 -2.68
CA VAL A 47 9.57 -2.44 -1.21
C VAL A 47 8.57 -1.50 -0.51
N ALA A 48 8.21 -0.40 -1.14
CA ALA A 48 7.25 0.55 -0.57
C ALA A 48 5.89 -0.09 -0.36
N TRP A 49 5.50 -1.03 -1.23
CA TRP A 49 4.22 -1.72 -1.13
C TRP A 49 4.18 -2.67 0.06
N LEU A 50 5.31 -3.28 0.42
CA LEU A 50 5.39 -4.09 1.64
C LEU A 50 5.03 -3.26 2.86
N LEU A 51 5.52 -2.02 2.92
CA LEU A 51 5.27 -1.14 4.05
C LEU A 51 3.83 -0.67 4.11
N VAL A 52 3.23 -0.39 2.96
CA VAL A 52 1.81 -0.01 2.87
C VAL A 52 0.93 -1.17 3.34
N VAL A 53 1.16 -2.38 2.84
CA VAL A 53 0.39 -3.57 3.20
C VAL A 53 0.59 -3.92 4.67
N ARG A 54 1.81 -3.81 5.17
CA ARG A 54 2.10 -4.04 6.59
C ARG A 54 1.30 -3.09 7.48
N HIS A 55 1.25 -1.82 7.11
CA HIS A 55 0.47 -0.84 7.85
C HIS A 55 -1.02 -1.21 7.85
N ALA A 56 -1.56 -1.54 6.69
CA ALA A 56 -2.96 -1.92 6.54
C ALA A 56 -3.31 -3.11 7.43
N LEU A 57 -2.50 -4.16 7.38
CA LEU A 57 -2.71 -5.35 8.20
C LEU A 57 -2.67 -5.04 9.69
N ARG A 58 -1.72 -4.23 10.12
CA ARG A 58 -1.60 -3.83 11.53
C ARG A 58 -2.84 -3.08 12.00
N GLU A 59 -3.39 -2.22 11.16
CA GLU A 59 -4.63 -1.49 11.48
C GLU A 59 -5.83 -2.44 11.60
N LEU A 60 -5.76 -3.59 10.96
CA LEU A 60 -6.78 -4.63 11.05
C LEU A 60 -6.49 -5.66 12.15
N GLY A 61 -5.39 -5.51 12.88
CA GLY A 61 -5.02 -6.42 13.97
C GLY A 61 -4.18 -7.61 13.53
N PHE A 62 -3.44 -7.48 12.43
CA PHE A 62 -2.64 -8.58 11.88
C PHE A 62 -1.20 -8.14 11.63
N ALA A 63 -0.28 -9.11 11.65
CA ALA A 63 1.11 -8.92 11.27
C ALA A 63 1.34 -9.52 9.89
N LEU A 64 2.02 -8.80 9.01
CA LEU A 64 2.36 -9.29 7.68
C LEU A 64 3.34 -10.46 7.80
N GLN A 65 3.00 -11.62 7.23
CA GLN A 65 3.84 -12.82 7.20
C GLN A 65 4.47 -13.03 5.83
N SER A 66 3.69 -12.85 4.77
CA SER A 66 4.18 -13.03 3.41
C SER A 66 3.32 -12.26 2.42
N LEU A 67 3.84 -12.12 1.22
CA LEU A 67 3.18 -11.44 0.12
C LEU A 67 3.17 -12.36 -1.10
N PRO A 68 2.28 -13.37 -1.10
CA PRO A 68 2.29 -14.42 -2.13
C PRO A 68 2.10 -13.93 -3.56
N SER A 69 1.39 -12.83 -3.74
CA SER A 69 1.08 -12.34 -5.08
C SER A 69 1.03 -10.82 -5.09
N VAL A 70 1.75 -10.22 -6.02
CA VAL A 70 1.66 -8.77 -6.31
C VAL A 70 1.74 -8.61 -7.81
N ARG A 71 0.79 -7.86 -8.37
CA ARG A 71 0.77 -7.51 -9.79
C ARG A 71 0.87 -6.01 -9.95
N PHE A 72 1.89 -5.59 -10.65
CA PHE A 72 2.11 -4.19 -11.01
C PHE A 72 1.52 -3.96 -12.39
N ARG A 73 0.45 -3.17 -12.46
CA ARG A 73 -0.29 -2.94 -13.70
C ARG A 73 -0.06 -1.56 -14.29
N HIS A 74 0.33 -0.60 -13.45
CA HIS A 74 0.53 0.78 -13.84
C HIS A 74 1.58 1.40 -12.92
N ALA A 75 2.48 2.19 -13.49
CA ALA A 75 3.50 2.85 -12.69
C ALA A 75 2.90 3.88 -11.74
N VAL A 76 3.44 3.93 -10.54
CA VAL A 76 3.10 4.89 -9.51
C VAL A 76 4.29 5.82 -9.32
N GLY A 77 4.08 7.10 -9.48
CA GLY A 77 5.14 8.07 -9.44
C GLY A 77 4.87 9.27 -8.53
N PRO A 78 5.83 10.19 -8.48
CA PRO A 78 5.73 11.36 -7.59
C PRO A 78 4.51 12.21 -7.93
N GLY A 79 3.84 12.67 -6.90
CA GLY A 79 2.65 13.51 -7.01
C GLY A 79 1.34 12.74 -7.13
N ASP A 80 1.39 11.41 -7.30
CA ASP A 80 0.18 10.60 -7.39
C ASP A 80 -0.55 10.57 -6.05
N LEU A 81 -1.87 10.56 -6.12
CA LEU A 81 -2.72 10.30 -4.97
C LEU A 81 -3.33 8.91 -5.14
N LEU A 82 -3.00 8.03 -4.23
CA LEU A 82 -3.38 6.63 -4.31
C LEU A 82 -4.62 6.37 -3.46
N GLU A 83 -5.51 5.53 -3.98
CA GLU A 83 -6.60 4.96 -3.19
C GLU A 83 -6.23 3.51 -2.92
N VAL A 84 -5.95 3.19 -1.67
CA VAL A 84 -5.51 1.87 -1.23
C VAL A 84 -6.63 1.20 -0.46
N SER A 85 -6.89 -0.05 -0.76
CA SER A 85 -7.84 -0.86 -0.01
C SER A 85 -7.25 -2.22 0.30
N ALA A 86 -7.53 -2.73 1.49
CA ALA A 86 -7.12 -4.05 1.92
C ALA A 86 -8.33 -4.71 2.59
N ALA A 87 -8.77 -5.83 2.05
CA ALA A 87 -9.87 -6.57 2.64
C ALA A 87 -9.45 -7.19 3.97
N ARG A 88 -10.39 -7.31 4.90
CA ARG A 88 -10.09 -7.98 6.17
C ARG A 88 -9.63 -9.41 5.90
N PRO A 89 -8.55 -9.88 6.53
CA PRO A 89 -8.06 -11.24 6.31
C PRO A 89 -9.14 -12.29 6.57
N ASP A 90 -9.19 -13.31 5.71
CA ASP A 90 -10.11 -14.44 5.87
C ASP A 90 -9.60 -15.44 6.92
N GLY A 91 -10.27 -16.60 7.04
CA GLY A 91 -9.91 -17.62 8.01
C GLY A 91 -8.51 -18.19 7.84
N ASP A 92 -7.95 -18.09 6.63
CA ASP A 92 -6.58 -18.53 6.32
C ASP A 92 -5.56 -17.41 6.43
N GLY A 93 -5.98 -16.23 6.83
CA GLY A 93 -5.12 -15.06 6.96
C GLY A 93 -4.83 -14.35 5.65
N GLN A 94 -5.57 -14.67 4.58
CA GLN A 94 -5.36 -14.02 3.29
C GLN A 94 -6.09 -12.69 3.20
N CYS A 95 -5.36 -11.67 2.76
CA CYS A 95 -5.86 -10.32 2.61
C CYS A 95 -5.63 -9.85 1.18
N ARG A 96 -6.71 -9.53 0.48
CA ARG A 96 -6.61 -8.96 -0.86
C ARG A 96 -6.44 -7.46 -0.75
N PHE A 97 -5.54 -6.91 -1.53
CA PHE A 97 -5.33 -5.47 -1.55
C PHE A 97 -5.28 -4.93 -2.97
N GLU A 98 -5.66 -3.67 -3.11
CA GLU A 98 -5.66 -2.95 -4.38
C GLU A 98 -5.17 -1.53 -4.18
N VAL A 99 -4.49 -1.00 -5.19
CA VAL A 99 -4.07 0.39 -5.24
C VAL A 99 -4.57 0.98 -6.55
N LYS A 100 -5.30 2.08 -6.46
CA LYS A 100 -5.85 2.76 -7.63
C LYS A 100 -5.34 4.20 -7.69
N ILE A 101 -5.15 4.67 -8.92
CA ILE A 101 -4.92 6.08 -9.22
C ILE A 101 -6.13 6.53 -10.03
N GLY A 102 -7.06 7.25 -9.40
CA GLY A 102 -8.34 7.55 -10.03
C GLY A 102 -9.09 6.27 -10.34
N ARG A 103 -9.36 5.99 -11.62
CA ARG A 103 -10.06 4.77 -12.05
C ARG A 103 -9.11 3.66 -12.47
N VAL A 104 -7.81 3.92 -12.44
CA VAL A 104 -6.82 2.97 -12.93
C VAL A 104 -6.35 2.09 -11.79
N LEU A 105 -6.48 0.77 -11.95
CA LEU A 105 -5.91 -0.19 -11.01
C LEU A 105 -4.41 -0.26 -11.27
N ALA A 106 -3.62 0.22 -10.33
CA ALA A 106 -2.18 0.28 -10.48
C ALA A 106 -1.46 -0.95 -9.91
N VAL A 107 -1.92 -1.42 -8.74
CA VAL A 107 -1.32 -2.57 -8.07
C VAL A 107 -2.44 -3.41 -7.48
N SER A 108 -2.31 -4.73 -7.55
CA SER A 108 -3.22 -5.65 -6.85
C SER A 108 -2.42 -6.83 -6.33
N GLY A 109 -2.93 -7.46 -5.30
CA GLY A 109 -2.24 -8.64 -4.77
C GLY A 109 -2.95 -9.29 -3.60
N VAL A 110 -2.25 -10.26 -3.05
CA VAL A 110 -2.69 -11.01 -1.87
C VAL A 110 -1.54 -11.01 -0.87
N ALA A 111 -1.87 -10.61 0.34
CA ALA A 111 -0.96 -10.70 1.47
C ALA A 111 -1.44 -11.79 2.42
N ARG A 112 -0.55 -12.32 3.24
CA ARG A 112 -0.91 -13.25 4.30
C ARG A 112 -0.49 -12.64 5.63
N GLY A 113 -1.43 -12.62 6.58
CA GLY A 113 -1.20 -12.08 7.91
C GLY A 113 -1.58 -13.05 9.00
N GLY A 114 -0.89 -12.93 10.14
CA GLY A 114 -1.24 -13.66 11.36
C GLY A 114 -1.81 -12.69 12.38
N ARG A 115 -2.74 -13.12 13.21
CA ARG A 115 -3.32 -12.28 14.24
C ARG A 115 -2.27 -11.77 15.20
N LEU A 116 -2.35 -10.48 15.53
CA LEU A 116 -1.54 -9.87 16.57
C LEU A 116 -2.12 -10.25 17.95
N GLY A 117 -1.26 -10.59 18.84
CA GLY A 117 -1.62 -10.91 20.21
C GLY A 117 -2.06 -12.31 20.40
#